data_f4a0b91492616abab0ce187b8422a98f
#
_entry.id   f4a0b91492616abab0ce187b8422a98f
#
_cell.length_a   1.000
_cell.length_b   1.000
_cell.length_c   1.000
_cell.angle_alpha   90.00
_cell.angle_beta   90.00
_cell.angle_gamma   90.00
#
_symmetry.space_group_name_H-M   'P 1'
#
loop_
_entity.id
_entity.type
_entity.pdbx_description
1 polymer ?
#
loop_
_entity_poly.entity_id
_entity_poly.type
_entity_poly.pdbx_seq_one_letter_code
_entity_poly.pdbx_strand_id
1 'polypeptide(L)'
;MMITIDANWLASHLDCPDIVIIDARGIIPYRFRHIQNAKPLGLEGVILVADNGANLVIDPPTAEKLFSSLGIDESKKVVVYGESIDPSAGRIVWTLMYHGHPDVKLLDISFSQWQKAGFPVVREEIQAQRQKEKAEAPIGNGVGPPPRFKSKVNPTIRADADYIKTKQVDPNVVIIDARTPQEHFQARIPGSILDNWEEGIGQNGEMIKSITELEKDFEEKGITRDKEIICYCHVGIRASHKYLQLKQAGYDRVKVYDGSIIDWAQRRNLIR
;
A
#
# COMPACT_ATOMS: atom_id res chain seq x y z
N MET A 1 2.49 -0.97 15.55
CA MET A 1 3.36 -1.75 14.60
C MET A 1 3.91 -0.79 13.57
N MET A 2 5.25 -0.67 13.41
CA MET A 2 5.83 0.21 12.36
C MET A 2 5.49 -0.33 10.97
N ILE A 3 4.94 0.54 10.13
CA ILE A 3 4.56 0.22 8.73
C ILE A 3 5.76 0.36 7.80
N THR A 4 6.65 1.32 8.10
CA THR A 4 7.85 1.55 7.30
C THR A 4 9.04 0.70 7.74
N ILE A 5 10.00 0.53 6.82
CA ILE A 5 11.28 -0.10 7.06
C ILE A 5 12.40 0.79 6.53
N ASP A 6 13.51 0.86 7.28
CA ASP A 6 14.65 1.71 7.00
C ASP A 6 15.42 1.30 5.75
N ALA A 7 15.83 2.28 4.93
CA ALA A 7 16.54 2.05 3.69
C ALA A 7 17.94 1.43 3.88
N ASN A 8 18.67 1.81 4.94
CA ASN A 8 19.99 1.21 5.22
C ASN A 8 19.82 -0.26 5.61
N TRP A 9 18.76 -0.56 6.38
CA TRP A 9 18.43 -1.94 6.71
C TRP A 9 18.17 -2.75 5.43
N LEU A 10 17.32 -2.26 4.51
CA LEU A 10 17.05 -2.96 3.26
C LEU A 10 18.30 -3.11 2.41
N ALA A 11 19.14 -2.07 2.30
CA ALA A 11 20.38 -2.10 1.52
C ALA A 11 21.34 -3.19 1.99
N SER A 12 21.38 -3.49 3.31
CA SER A 12 22.21 -4.56 3.88
C SER A 12 21.59 -5.96 3.74
N HIS A 13 20.34 -6.08 3.27
CA HIS A 13 19.60 -7.34 3.18
C HIS A 13 19.09 -7.67 1.77
N LEU A 14 19.62 -7.01 0.72
CA LEU A 14 19.14 -7.20 -0.65
C LEU A 14 19.23 -8.64 -1.16
N ASP A 15 20.21 -9.41 -0.70
CA ASP A 15 20.42 -10.81 -1.07
C ASP A 15 19.80 -11.83 -0.10
N CYS A 16 19.05 -11.36 0.90
CA CYS A 16 18.39 -12.24 1.87
C CYS A 16 17.25 -13.01 1.18
N PRO A 17 17.26 -14.36 1.20
CA PRO A 17 16.27 -15.18 0.53
C PRO A 17 14.87 -15.09 1.19
N ASP A 18 14.79 -14.59 2.42
CA ASP A 18 13.55 -14.44 3.16
C ASP A 18 12.88 -13.08 2.98
N ILE A 19 13.40 -12.26 2.05
CA ILE A 19 12.84 -10.97 1.69
C ILE A 19 12.39 -10.98 0.24
N VAL A 20 11.16 -10.52 0.00
CA VAL A 20 10.63 -10.21 -1.34
C VAL A 20 10.50 -8.71 -1.47
N ILE A 21 11.21 -8.13 -2.43
CA ILE A 21 11.17 -6.69 -2.70
C ILE A 21 10.25 -6.44 -3.90
N ILE A 22 9.28 -5.55 -3.75
CA ILE A 22 8.28 -5.22 -4.78
C ILE A 22 8.44 -3.78 -5.23
N ASP A 23 8.58 -3.58 -6.54
CA ASP A 23 8.57 -2.29 -7.21
C ASP A 23 7.15 -1.94 -7.65
N ALA A 24 6.55 -0.96 -6.99
CA ALA A 24 5.18 -0.51 -7.25
C ALA A 24 5.05 0.51 -8.40
N ARG A 25 6.15 0.94 -9.00
CA ARG A 25 6.16 1.99 -10.05
C ARG A 25 5.69 1.49 -11.42
N GLY A 26 5.44 0.19 -11.54
CA GLY A 26 5.05 -0.47 -12.78
C GLY A 26 6.24 -0.89 -13.65
N ILE A 27 5.94 -1.64 -14.73
CA ILE A 27 6.94 -2.37 -15.52
C ILE A 27 7.92 -1.45 -16.27
N ILE A 28 7.48 -0.26 -16.73
CA ILE A 28 8.34 0.61 -17.54
C ILE A 28 9.46 1.23 -16.69
N PRO A 29 9.20 1.93 -15.56
CA PRO A 29 10.26 2.41 -14.68
C PRO A 29 11.16 1.29 -14.16
N TYR A 30 10.58 0.13 -13.83
CA TYR A 30 11.32 -1.04 -13.39
C TYR A 30 12.39 -1.46 -14.39
N ARG A 31 12.07 -1.59 -15.68
CA ARG A 31 13.02 -1.99 -16.73
C ARG A 31 14.23 -1.06 -16.85
N PHE A 32 14.02 0.24 -16.65
CA PHE A 32 15.12 1.20 -16.68
C PHE A 32 16.05 1.06 -15.49
N ARG A 33 15.50 1.09 -14.29
CA ARG A 33 16.26 0.92 -13.04
C ARG A 33 15.31 0.50 -11.90
N HIS A 34 15.78 -0.43 -11.09
CA HIS A 34 15.06 -0.88 -9.90
C HIS A 34 16.05 -1.28 -8.79
N ILE A 35 15.55 -1.45 -7.57
CA ILE A 35 16.34 -1.99 -6.44
C ILE A 35 16.71 -3.44 -6.76
N GLN A 36 17.97 -3.82 -6.52
CA GLN A 36 18.46 -5.17 -6.77
C GLN A 36 17.51 -6.21 -6.19
N ASN A 37 17.24 -7.28 -6.94
CA ASN A 37 16.34 -8.39 -6.61
C ASN A 37 14.84 -8.00 -6.49
N ALA A 38 14.45 -6.76 -6.73
CA ALA A 38 13.05 -6.39 -6.76
C ALA A 38 12.29 -7.09 -7.91
N LYS A 39 10.97 -7.23 -7.72
CA LYS A 39 10.03 -7.73 -8.72
C LYS A 39 8.98 -6.65 -9.01
N PRO A 40 8.61 -6.44 -10.27
CA PRO A 40 7.60 -5.44 -10.62
C PRO A 40 6.19 -5.90 -10.23
N LEU A 41 5.40 -5.00 -9.68
CA LEU A 41 3.96 -5.19 -9.45
C LEU A 41 3.26 -3.84 -9.58
N GLY A 42 2.58 -3.60 -10.70
CA GLY A 42 1.75 -2.42 -10.88
C GLY A 42 0.39 -2.53 -10.20
N LEU A 43 -0.32 -1.40 -10.13
CA LEU A 43 -1.67 -1.31 -9.56
C LEU A 43 -2.67 -2.26 -10.20
N GLU A 44 -2.54 -2.48 -11.52
CA GLU A 44 -3.41 -3.36 -12.30
C GLU A 44 -3.42 -4.81 -11.79
N GLY A 45 -2.34 -5.23 -11.12
CA GLY A 45 -2.24 -6.57 -10.53
C GLY A 45 -3.06 -6.73 -9.24
N VAL A 46 -3.36 -5.64 -8.54
CA VAL A 46 -4.02 -5.68 -7.21
C VAL A 46 -5.40 -5.02 -7.18
N ILE A 47 -5.94 -4.70 -8.35
CA ILE A 47 -7.23 -4.05 -8.53
C ILE A 47 -8.14 -4.90 -9.40
N LEU A 48 -9.39 -5.06 -8.95
CA LEU A 48 -10.52 -5.54 -9.74
C LEU A 48 -11.39 -4.33 -10.08
N VAL A 49 -11.51 -4.02 -11.36
CA VAL A 49 -12.43 -2.96 -11.82
C VAL A 49 -13.83 -3.52 -11.87
N ALA A 50 -14.73 -3.00 -11.04
CA ALA A 50 -16.13 -3.37 -11.02
C ALA A 50 -16.90 -2.71 -12.17
N ASP A 51 -18.10 -3.20 -12.50
CA ASP A 51 -18.95 -2.70 -13.60
C ASP A 51 -19.28 -1.20 -13.46
N ASN A 52 -19.31 -0.68 -12.24
CA ASN A 52 -19.52 0.72 -11.94
C ASN A 52 -18.23 1.58 -11.99
N GLY A 53 -17.11 1.00 -12.42
CA GLY A 53 -15.80 1.68 -12.49
C GLY A 53 -15.05 1.81 -11.17
N ALA A 54 -15.56 1.25 -10.08
CA ALA A 54 -14.84 1.24 -8.80
C ALA A 54 -13.66 0.27 -8.83
N ASN A 55 -12.56 0.64 -8.19
CA ASN A 55 -11.36 -0.18 -8.06
C ASN A 55 -11.41 -0.97 -6.74
N LEU A 56 -11.98 -2.15 -6.79
CA LEU A 56 -12.03 -3.04 -5.63
C LEU A 56 -10.73 -3.82 -5.46
N VAL A 57 -10.49 -4.33 -4.27
CA VAL A 57 -9.39 -5.28 -4.03
C VAL A 57 -9.66 -6.59 -4.78
N ILE A 58 -8.61 -7.22 -5.31
CA ILE A 58 -8.70 -8.53 -5.97
C ILE A 58 -9.26 -9.60 -5.02
N ASP A 59 -9.86 -10.64 -5.59
CA ASP A 59 -10.39 -11.78 -4.85
C ASP A 59 -9.28 -12.71 -4.32
N PRO A 60 -9.57 -13.58 -3.33
CA PRO A 60 -8.58 -14.50 -2.75
C PRO A 60 -7.89 -15.42 -3.75
N PRO A 61 -8.57 -16.09 -4.71
CA PRO A 61 -7.90 -16.93 -5.72
C PRO A 61 -6.91 -16.15 -6.58
N THR A 62 -7.27 -14.94 -7.01
CA THR A 62 -6.40 -14.06 -7.79
C THR A 62 -5.18 -13.63 -6.97
N ALA A 63 -5.39 -13.24 -5.71
CA ALA A 63 -4.30 -12.87 -4.80
C ALA A 63 -3.34 -14.04 -4.53
N GLU A 64 -3.85 -15.24 -4.28
CA GLU A 64 -3.03 -16.43 -4.06
C GLU A 64 -2.13 -16.74 -5.28
N LYS A 65 -2.69 -16.70 -6.48
CA LYS A 65 -1.94 -16.90 -7.72
C LYS A 65 -0.89 -15.82 -7.94
N LEU A 66 -1.27 -14.55 -7.81
CA LEU A 66 -0.38 -13.40 -8.02
C LEU A 66 0.79 -13.43 -7.03
N PHE A 67 0.51 -13.47 -5.74
CA PHE A 67 1.55 -13.37 -4.72
C PHE A 67 2.47 -14.60 -4.71
N SER A 68 1.93 -15.80 -4.96
CA SER A 68 2.75 -17.00 -5.15
C SER A 68 3.71 -16.87 -6.34
N SER A 69 3.25 -16.30 -7.48
CA SER A 69 4.10 -16.08 -8.66
C SER A 69 5.25 -15.09 -8.40
N LEU A 70 5.05 -14.18 -7.46
CA LEU A 70 6.08 -13.25 -6.98
C LEU A 70 7.00 -13.85 -5.89
N GLY A 71 6.82 -15.13 -5.55
CA GLY A 71 7.60 -15.79 -4.51
C GLY A 71 7.25 -15.35 -3.10
N ILE A 72 6.05 -14.82 -2.89
CA ILE A 72 5.53 -14.41 -1.59
C ILE A 72 4.80 -15.60 -0.96
N ASP A 73 5.09 -15.87 0.30
CA ASP A 73 4.34 -16.73 1.22
C ASP A 73 4.38 -16.12 2.63
N GLU A 74 3.70 -16.74 3.59
CA GLU A 74 3.59 -16.19 4.96
C GLU A 74 4.92 -16.14 5.73
N SER A 75 5.96 -16.85 5.29
CA SER A 75 7.28 -16.88 5.93
C SER A 75 8.18 -15.72 5.50
N LYS A 76 7.87 -15.08 4.38
CA LYS A 76 8.68 -14.01 3.79
C LYS A 76 8.33 -12.64 4.36
N LYS A 77 9.34 -11.79 4.52
CA LYS A 77 9.12 -10.35 4.69
C LYS A 77 8.93 -9.73 3.31
N VAL A 78 7.85 -8.97 3.11
CA VAL A 78 7.61 -8.22 1.87
C VAL A 78 7.92 -6.76 2.09
N VAL A 79 8.81 -6.20 1.27
CA VAL A 79 9.14 -4.77 1.26
C VAL A 79 8.66 -4.17 -0.06
N VAL A 80 7.74 -3.21 0.01
CA VAL A 80 7.19 -2.52 -1.17
C VAL A 80 7.79 -1.11 -1.23
N TYR A 81 8.22 -0.67 -2.41
CA TYR A 81 8.68 0.69 -2.63
C TYR A 81 8.02 1.32 -3.86
N GLY A 82 8.07 2.64 -3.93
CA GLY A 82 7.52 3.44 -5.03
C GLY A 82 8.14 4.83 -5.06
N GLU A 83 7.39 5.81 -5.56
CA GLU A 83 7.71 7.23 -5.44
C GLU A 83 6.84 7.89 -4.37
N SER A 84 7.35 8.91 -3.67
CA SER A 84 6.62 9.56 -2.58
C SER A 84 5.35 10.29 -3.04
N ILE A 85 5.33 10.76 -4.28
CA ILE A 85 4.18 11.42 -4.91
C ILE A 85 3.19 10.45 -5.58
N ASP A 86 3.42 9.13 -5.48
CA ASP A 86 2.57 8.09 -6.06
C ASP A 86 2.07 7.13 -4.95
N PRO A 87 0.75 7.06 -4.70
CA PRO A 87 0.19 6.23 -3.64
C PRO A 87 0.13 4.72 -3.96
N SER A 88 0.63 4.28 -5.12
CA SER A 88 0.54 2.89 -5.59
C SER A 88 1.16 1.88 -4.63
N ALA A 89 2.32 2.21 -4.06
CA ALA A 89 2.98 1.36 -3.07
C ALA A 89 2.09 1.14 -1.83
N GLY A 90 1.39 2.19 -1.39
CA GLY A 90 0.42 2.10 -0.29
C GLY A 90 -0.74 1.15 -0.60
N ARG A 91 -1.23 1.13 -1.84
CA ARG A 91 -2.30 0.21 -2.26
C ARG A 91 -1.84 -1.25 -2.24
N ILE A 92 -0.62 -1.52 -2.72
CA ILE A 92 -0.06 -2.88 -2.73
C ILE A 92 0.15 -3.38 -1.29
N VAL A 93 0.75 -2.56 -0.41
CA VAL A 93 0.92 -2.91 1.01
C VAL A 93 -0.42 -3.22 1.66
N TRP A 94 -1.42 -2.35 1.48
CA TRP A 94 -2.76 -2.57 2.04
C TRP A 94 -3.41 -3.84 1.50
N THR A 95 -3.26 -4.14 0.20
CA THR A 95 -3.81 -5.37 -0.39
C THR A 95 -3.19 -6.63 0.22
N LEU A 96 -1.86 -6.66 0.42
CA LEU A 96 -1.19 -7.75 1.12
C LEU A 96 -1.69 -7.91 2.56
N MET A 97 -1.85 -6.81 3.30
CA MET A 97 -2.43 -6.81 4.65
C MET A 97 -3.88 -7.29 4.67
N TYR A 98 -4.68 -6.90 3.67
CA TYR A 98 -6.07 -7.35 3.52
C TYR A 98 -6.14 -8.87 3.28
N HIS A 99 -5.23 -9.43 2.50
CA HIS A 99 -5.13 -10.88 2.28
C HIS A 99 -4.39 -11.62 3.41
N GLY A 100 -4.08 -10.92 4.51
CA GLY A 100 -3.57 -11.53 5.74
C GLY A 100 -2.07 -11.81 5.76
N HIS A 101 -1.27 -11.16 4.91
CA HIS A 101 0.18 -11.29 4.97
C HIS A 101 0.71 -10.71 6.29
N PRO A 102 1.49 -11.48 7.10
CA PRO A 102 1.84 -11.08 8.45
C PRO A 102 2.94 -10.00 8.54
N ASP A 103 3.84 -9.94 7.56
CA ASP A 103 5.02 -9.06 7.60
C ASP A 103 5.25 -8.33 6.26
N VAL A 104 4.46 -7.29 6.02
CA VAL A 104 4.61 -6.39 4.88
C VAL A 104 4.98 -4.98 5.35
N LYS A 105 5.93 -4.36 4.64
CA LYS A 105 6.47 -3.03 4.96
C LYS A 105 6.49 -2.14 3.71
N LEU A 106 6.33 -0.85 3.93
CA LEU A 106 6.66 0.18 2.95
C LEU A 106 8.11 0.62 3.19
N LEU A 107 8.92 0.72 2.15
CA LEU A 107 10.25 1.35 2.27
C LEU A 107 10.05 2.81 2.74
N ASP A 108 10.85 3.28 3.68
CA ASP A 108 10.70 4.61 4.29
C ASP A 108 11.02 5.77 3.34
N ILE A 109 11.80 5.52 2.29
CA ILE A 109 12.14 6.51 1.25
C ILE A 109 11.67 6.07 -0.14
N SER A 110 11.46 7.06 -1.02
CA SER A 110 11.15 6.86 -2.43
C SER A 110 12.31 6.23 -3.20
N PHE A 111 12.03 5.62 -4.35
CA PHE A 111 13.07 5.12 -5.24
C PHE A 111 14.02 6.23 -5.72
N SER A 112 13.50 7.42 -6.01
CA SER A 112 14.30 8.57 -6.36
C SER A 112 15.29 8.95 -5.26
N GLN A 113 14.87 8.91 -3.99
CA GLN A 113 15.75 9.18 -2.85
C GLN A 113 16.73 8.02 -2.59
N TRP A 114 16.31 6.75 -2.78
CA TRP A 114 17.19 5.58 -2.74
C TRP A 114 18.38 5.74 -3.71
N GLN A 115 18.11 6.15 -4.97
CA GLN A 115 19.16 6.41 -5.96
C GLN A 115 20.06 7.57 -5.55
N LYS A 116 19.48 8.69 -5.08
CA LYS A 116 20.22 9.88 -4.64
C LYS A 116 21.14 9.58 -3.45
N ALA A 117 20.73 8.69 -2.57
CA ALA A 117 21.54 8.23 -1.45
C ALA A 117 22.67 7.26 -1.86
N GLY A 118 22.73 6.84 -3.12
CA GLY A 118 23.78 5.98 -3.65
C GLY A 118 23.57 4.48 -3.36
N PHE A 119 22.38 4.08 -2.95
CA PHE A 119 22.06 2.68 -2.71
C PHE A 119 22.02 1.84 -4.00
N PRO A 120 22.23 0.52 -3.95
CA PRO A 120 22.34 -0.35 -5.11
C PRO A 120 21.07 -0.35 -5.98
N VAL A 121 21.27 -0.12 -7.28
CA VAL A 121 20.25 -0.25 -8.32
C VAL A 121 20.76 -1.06 -9.49
N VAL A 122 19.87 -1.75 -10.20
CA VAL A 122 20.19 -2.54 -11.39
C VAL A 122 19.21 -2.25 -12.52
N ARG A 123 19.58 -2.68 -13.74
CA ARG A 123 18.67 -2.73 -14.89
C ARG A 123 18.16 -4.16 -15.06
N GLU A 124 17.01 -4.32 -15.70
CA GLU A 124 16.38 -5.63 -15.91
C GLU A 124 17.34 -6.65 -16.56
N GLU A 125 18.07 -6.24 -17.59
CA GLU A 125 19.05 -7.08 -18.29
C GLU A 125 20.14 -7.63 -17.38
N ILE A 126 20.67 -6.79 -16.48
CA ILE A 126 21.71 -7.17 -15.53
C ILE A 126 21.15 -8.13 -14.47
N GLN A 127 19.91 -7.89 -14.02
CA GLN A 127 19.26 -8.76 -13.04
C GLN A 127 18.99 -10.14 -13.63
N ALA A 128 18.49 -10.22 -14.86
CA ALA A 128 18.26 -11.48 -15.56
C ALA A 128 19.55 -12.30 -15.74
N GLN A 129 20.67 -11.63 -16.06
CA GLN A 129 21.97 -12.28 -16.16
C GLN A 129 22.45 -12.84 -14.81
N ARG A 130 22.35 -12.05 -13.73
CA ARG A 130 22.70 -12.51 -12.36
C ARG A 130 21.85 -13.69 -11.91
N GLN A 131 20.55 -13.71 -12.27
CA GLN A 131 19.67 -14.83 -11.93
C GLN A 131 20.05 -16.11 -12.70
N LYS A 132 20.47 -16.00 -13.97
CA LYS A 132 20.99 -17.14 -14.75
C LYS A 132 22.28 -17.69 -14.13
N GLU A 133 23.23 -16.81 -13.81
CA GLU A 133 24.50 -17.22 -13.16
C GLU A 133 24.27 -17.92 -11.81
N LYS A 134 23.29 -17.44 -10.99
CA LYS A 134 22.89 -18.09 -9.74
C LYS A 134 22.22 -19.45 -9.97
N ALA A 135 21.43 -19.60 -11.06
CA ALA A 135 20.76 -20.86 -11.39
C ALA A 135 21.72 -21.91 -11.97
N GLU A 136 22.81 -21.49 -12.63
CA GLU A 136 23.85 -22.35 -13.18
C GLU A 136 24.92 -22.76 -12.14
N ALA A 137 24.94 -22.10 -10.96
CA ALA A 137 25.77 -22.55 -9.85
C ALA A 137 25.31 -23.93 -9.35
N PRO A 138 26.22 -24.84 -8.93
CA PRO A 138 25.86 -26.17 -8.48
C PRO A 138 24.79 -26.11 -7.38
N ILE A 139 23.63 -26.68 -7.67
CA ILE A 139 22.47 -26.68 -6.75
C ILE A 139 22.86 -27.55 -5.55
N GLY A 140 23.14 -26.91 -4.41
CA GLY A 140 23.03 -27.58 -3.13
C GLY A 140 21.60 -28.09 -2.94
N ASN A 141 21.39 -29.34 -2.60
CA ASN A 141 20.12 -30.05 -2.45
C ASN A 141 19.21 -29.33 -1.45
N GLY A 142 18.41 -28.36 -1.91
CA GLY A 142 17.56 -27.56 -1.03
C GLY A 142 16.51 -26.71 -1.75
N VAL A 143 15.97 -27.18 -2.89
CA VAL A 143 14.78 -26.52 -3.48
C VAL A 143 13.58 -26.99 -2.69
N GLY A 144 13.14 -26.17 -1.72
CA GLY A 144 11.84 -26.33 -1.07
C GLY A 144 10.69 -26.24 -2.09
N PRO A 145 9.48 -26.65 -1.72
CA PRO A 145 8.31 -26.49 -2.58
C PRO A 145 8.16 -25.01 -2.98
N PRO A 146 7.63 -24.72 -4.20
CA PRO A 146 7.44 -23.34 -4.63
C PRO A 146 6.56 -22.59 -3.61
N PRO A 147 6.83 -21.29 -3.37
CA PRO A 147 6.08 -20.51 -2.42
C PRO A 147 4.59 -20.56 -2.76
N ARG A 148 3.76 -20.75 -1.75
CA ARG A 148 2.29 -20.81 -1.88
C ARG A 148 1.67 -19.86 -0.89
N PHE A 149 1.43 -18.64 -1.34
CA PHE A 149 0.64 -17.69 -0.58
C PHE A 149 -0.78 -18.22 -0.38
N LYS A 150 -1.28 -18.14 0.85
CA LYS A 150 -2.65 -18.46 1.20
C LYS A 150 -3.37 -17.22 1.73
N SER A 151 -4.41 -16.81 1.03
CA SER A 151 -5.19 -15.66 1.43
C SER A 151 -6.00 -15.95 2.70
N LYS A 152 -5.76 -15.14 3.73
CA LYS A 152 -6.54 -15.10 4.98
C LYS A 152 -7.14 -13.71 5.09
N VAL A 153 -8.26 -13.49 4.39
CA VAL A 153 -8.90 -12.17 4.31
C VAL A 153 -9.12 -11.57 5.69
N ASN A 154 -8.64 -10.33 5.86
CA ASN A 154 -8.89 -9.52 7.05
C ASN A 154 -9.98 -8.45 6.75
N PRO A 155 -11.26 -8.74 6.99
CA PRO A 155 -12.34 -7.80 6.70
C PRO A 155 -12.35 -6.60 7.64
N THR A 156 -11.60 -6.63 8.74
CA THR A 156 -11.59 -5.54 9.72
C THR A 156 -10.93 -4.28 9.21
N ILE A 157 -10.10 -4.36 8.17
CA ILE A 157 -9.40 -3.21 7.57
C ILE A 157 -10.06 -2.68 6.29
N ARG A 158 -11.24 -3.19 5.92
CA ARG A 158 -12.03 -2.76 4.76
C ARG A 158 -13.42 -2.32 5.17
N ALA A 159 -13.93 -1.29 4.54
CA ALA A 159 -15.33 -0.86 4.60
C ALA A 159 -15.95 -0.90 3.19
N ASP A 160 -17.26 -1.00 3.14
CA ASP A 160 -18.07 -0.80 1.94
C ASP A 160 -19.07 0.35 2.14
N ALA A 161 -19.83 0.67 1.10
CA ALA A 161 -20.79 1.77 1.15
C ALA A 161 -21.90 1.54 2.19
N ASP A 162 -22.34 0.30 2.38
CA ASP A 162 -23.42 0.01 3.34
C ASP A 162 -22.91 0.13 4.77
N TYR A 163 -21.68 -0.29 5.04
CA TYR A 163 -21.02 -0.05 6.32
C TYR A 163 -20.93 1.45 6.62
N ILE A 164 -20.46 2.27 5.66
CA ILE A 164 -20.36 3.73 5.84
C ILE A 164 -21.72 4.35 6.16
N LYS A 165 -22.80 3.95 5.47
CA LYS A 165 -24.17 4.45 5.74
C LYS A 165 -24.59 4.23 7.18
N THR A 166 -24.22 3.09 7.77
CA THR A 166 -24.54 2.78 9.18
C THR A 166 -23.69 3.61 10.16
N LYS A 167 -22.55 4.13 9.70
CA LYS A 167 -21.55 4.81 10.53
C LYS A 167 -21.51 6.33 10.39
N GLN A 168 -22.19 6.91 9.40
CA GLN A 168 -22.14 8.35 9.11
C GLN A 168 -22.52 9.27 10.27
N VAL A 169 -23.38 8.81 11.16
CA VAL A 169 -23.89 9.59 12.32
C VAL A 169 -23.31 9.09 13.66
N ASP A 170 -22.41 8.13 13.65
CA ASP A 170 -21.76 7.59 14.84
C ASP A 170 -20.64 8.56 15.30
N PRO A 171 -20.75 9.20 16.49
CA PRO A 171 -19.74 10.15 16.96
C PRO A 171 -18.36 9.52 17.22
N ASN A 172 -18.29 8.18 17.31
CA ASN A 172 -17.08 7.41 17.51
C ASN A 172 -16.40 7.03 16.16
N VAL A 173 -16.92 7.52 15.03
CA VAL A 173 -16.38 7.24 13.70
C VAL A 173 -15.97 8.55 13.01
N VAL A 174 -14.80 8.54 12.38
CA VAL A 174 -14.33 9.62 11.50
C VAL A 174 -14.20 9.08 10.10
N ILE A 175 -14.86 9.72 9.14
CA ILE A 175 -14.72 9.41 7.71
C ILE A 175 -13.77 10.43 7.11
N ILE A 176 -12.64 9.98 6.58
CA ILE A 176 -11.59 10.82 5.99
C ILE A 176 -11.68 10.78 4.47
N ASP A 177 -11.78 11.95 3.86
CA ASP A 177 -11.57 12.17 2.43
C ASP A 177 -10.07 12.44 2.18
N ALA A 178 -9.39 11.47 1.58
CA ALA A 178 -7.96 11.56 1.28
C ALA A 178 -7.66 12.25 -0.07
N ARG A 179 -8.64 12.91 -0.66
CA ARG A 179 -8.53 13.65 -1.93
C ARG A 179 -8.08 15.09 -1.71
N THR A 180 -7.98 15.83 -2.83
CA THR A 180 -7.67 17.26 -2.81
C THR A 180 -8.83 18.09 -2.25
N PRO A 181 -8.58 19.33 -1.73
CA PRO A 181 -9.64 20.24 -1.30
C PRO A 181 -10.68 20.52 -2.38
N GLN A 182 -10.25 20.63 -3.64
CA GLN A 182 -11.15 20.88 -4.77
C GLN A 182 -12.12 19.70 -4.99
N GLU A 183 -11.62 18.44 -4.97
CA GLU A 183 -12.46 17.26 -5.12
C GLU A 183 -13.46 17.14 -3.96
N HIS A 184 -13.02 17.41 -2.73
CA HIS A 184 -13.86 17.38 -1.53
C HIS A 184 -14.98 18.43 -1.60
N PHE A 185 -14.67 19.63 -2.07
CA PHE A 185 -15.66 20.71 -2.25
C PHE A 185 -16.70 20.37 -3.32
N GLN A 186 -16.28 19.77 -4.44
CA GLN A 186 -17.18 19.41 -5.55
C GLN A 186 -18.20 18.32 -5.15
N ALA A 187 -17.75 17.28 -4.48
CA ALA A 187 -18.61 16.20 -4.00
C ALA A 187 -17.90 15.39 -2.92
N ARG A 188 -18.59 15.01 -1.86
CA ARG A 188 -18.02 14.22 -0.76
C ARG A 188 -19.03 13.26 -0.15
N ILE A 189 -18.55 12.29 0.60
CA ILE A 189 -19.41 11.50 1.48
C ILE A 189 -19.87 12.40 2.63
N PRO A 190 -21.19 12.51 2.92
CA PRO A 190 -21.68 13.35 3.99
C PRO A 190 -21.04 13.04 5.34
N GLY A 191 -20.67 14.08 6.09
CA GLY A 191 -20.01 13.94 7.39
C GLY A 191 -18.51 13.63 7.32
N SER A 192 -17.92 13.47 6.10
CA SER A 192 -16.47 13.30 5.98
C SER A 192 -15.72 14.60 6.21
N ILE A 193 -14.53 14.46 6.79
CA ILE A 193 -13.54 15.54 6.91
C ILE A 193 -12.48 15.39 5.83
N LEU A 194 -11.91 16.52 5.41
CA LEU A 194 -10.80 16.54 4.48
C LEU A 194 -9.48 16.29 5.22
N ASP A 195 -8.73 15.30 4.76
CA ASP A 195 -7.33 15.09 5.16
C ASP A 195 -6.57 14.46 3.98
N ASN A 196 -6.10 15.33 3.07
CA ASN A 196 -5.42 14.93 1.84
C ASN A 196 -4.23 14.02 2.14
N TRP A 197 -4.12 12.90 1.41
CA TRP A 197 -3.04 11.92 1.62
C TRP A 197 -1.64 12.52 1.47
N GLU A 198 -1.48 13.53 0.61
CA GLU A 198 -0.20 14.22 0.37
C GLU A 198 0.31 14.96 1.61
N GLU A 199 -0.59 15.41 2.48
CA GLU A 199 -0.21 16.09 3.72
C GLU A 199 0.55 15.19 4.72
N GLY A 200 0.42 13.88 4.58
CA GLY A 200 1.17 12.91 5.40
C GLY A 200 2.42 12.36 4.74
N ILE A 201 2.82 12.87 3.56
CA ILE A 201 4.11 12.54 2.93
C ILE A 201 5.22 13.30 3.65
N GLY A 202 6.34 12.60 3.92
CA GLY A 202 7.50 13.20 4.55
C GLY A 202 8.31 14.10 3.59
N GLN A 203 9.33 14.71 4.12
CA GLN A 203 10.23 15.58 3.36
C GLN A 203 11.37 14.78 2.70
N ASN A 204 12.06 15.39 1.76
CA ASN A 204 13.28 14.81 1.14
C ASN A 204 13.10 13.40 0.56
N GLY A 205 11.91 13.07 0.07
CA GLY A 205 11.61 11.77 -0.54
C GLY A 205 11.20 10.68 0.44
N GLU A 206 10.96 11.01 1.70
CA GLU A 206 10.33 10.10 2.66
C GLU A 206 8.90 9.77 2.20
N MET A 207 8.50 8.52 2.38
CA MET A 207 7.18 8.04 1.96
C MET A 207 6.07 8.47 2.92
N ILE A 208 6.39 8.63 4.20
CA ILE A 208 5.46 9.01 5.27
C ILE A 208 6.22 9.91 6.26
N LYS A 209 5.56 10.94 6.78
CA LYS A 209 6.06 11.80 7.86
C LYS A 209 6.44 10.99 9.11
N SER A 210 7.25 11.59 9.97
CA SER A 210 7.53 11.04 11.29
C SER A 210 6.25 10.84 12.12
N ILE A 211 6.28 9.90 13.06
CA ILE A 211 5.14 9.60 13.94
C ILE A 211 4.66 10.86 14.66
N THR A 212 5.60 11.67 15.21
CA THR A 212 5.27 12.89 15.94
C THR A 212 4.56 13.94 15.08
N GLU A 213 4.99 14.10 13.82
CA GLU A 213 4.33 15.03 12.88
C GLU A 213 2.93 14.55 12.52
N LEU A 214 2.77 13.24 12.24
CA LEU A 214 1.46 12.66 11.93
C LEU A 214 0.49 12.79 13.11
N GLU A 215 0.94 12.49 14.32
CA GLU A 215 0.13 12.61 15.55
C GLU A 215 -0.40 14.04 15.72
N LYS A 216 0.48 15.02 15.58
CA LYS A 216 0.12 16.43 15.66
C LYS A 216 -0.91 16.80 14.58
N ASP A 217 -0.64 16.45 13.32
CA ASP A 217 -1.52 16.77 12.19
C ASP A 217 -2.92 16.14 12.37
N PHE A 218 -3.01 14.92 12.87
CA PHE A 218 -4.27 14.24 13.12
C PHE A 218 -5.03 14.82 14.32
N GLU A 219 -4.35 15.14 15.41
CA GLU A 219 -4.95 15.76 16.59
C GLU A 219 -5.55 17.14 16.27
N GLU A 220 -4.84 17.98 15.49
CA GLU A 220 -5.32 19.30 15.04
C GLU A 220 -6.62 19.19 14.20
N LYS A 221 -6.87 18.05 13.54
CA LYS A 221 -8.08 17.76 12.77
C LYS A 221 -9.15 17.00 13.59
N GLY A 222 -8.92 16.76 14.87
CA GLY A 222 -9.85 16.01 15.73
C GLY A 222 -9.92 14.51 15.40
N ILE A 223 -8.91 13.98 14.70
CA ILE A 223 -8.74 12.55 14.43
C ILE A 223 -8.02 11.94 15.62
N THR A 224 -8.74 11.22 16.48
CA THR A 224 -8.21 10.67 17.74
C THR A 224 -8.23 9.14 17.73
N ARG A 225 -7.34 8.52 18.53
CA ARG A 225 -7.12 7.07 18.51
C ARG A 225 -8.26 6.24 19.09
N ASP A 226 -9.14 6.83 19.87
CA ASP A 226 -10.36 6.20 20.44
C ASP A 226 -11.44 6.00 19.38
N LYS A 227 -11.35 6.67 18.23
CA LYS A 227 -12.34 6.57 17.15
C LYS A 227 -11.98 5.48 16.13
N GLU A 228 -12.99 4.98 15.44
CA GLU A 228 -12.80 4.22 14.21
C GLU A 228 -12.62 5.19 13.05
N ILE A 229 -11.62 4.94 12.20
CA ILE A 229 -11.31 5.79 11.05
C ILE A 229 -11.62 5.04 9.76
N ILE A 230 -12.36 5.68 8.85
CA ILE A 230 -12.64 5.13 7.52
C ILE A 230 -12.08 6.08 6.47
N CYS A 231 -11.08 5.62 5.71
CA CYS A 231 -10.46 6.41 4.65
C CYS A 231 -11.11 6.10 3.29
N TYR A 232 -11.44 7.12 2.52
CA TYR A 232 -11.82 6.99 1.11
C TYR A 232 -11.10 8.02 0.25
N CYS A 233 -11.13 7.81 -1.07
CA CYS A 233 -10.62 8.80 -2.02
C CYS A 233 -11.46 8.77 -3.32
N HIS A 234 -10.82 8.79 -4.50
CA HIS A 234 -11.52 8.62 -5.77
C HIS A 234 -11.83 7.15 -6.05
N VAL A 235 -10.80 6.28 -6.00
CA VAL A 235 -10.86 4.84 -6.34
C VAL A 235 -10.03 3.97 -5.36
N GLY A 236 -9.85 4.38 -4.11
CA GLY A 236 -9.24 3.59 -3.05
C GLY A 236 -7.71 3.61 -2.96
N ILE A 237 -6.99 4.17 -3.93
CA ILE A 237 -5.51 4.13 -3.98
C ILE A 237 -4.91 5.09 -2.94
N ARG A 238 -5.27 6.38 -3.00
CA ARG A 238 -4.84 7.43 -2.03
C ARG A 238 -5.31 7.10 -0.60
N ALA A 239 -6.52 6.55 -0.48
CA ALA A 239 -7.06 6.08 0.80
C ALA A 239 -6.24 4.96 1.43
N SER A 240 -5.68 4.05 0.62
CA SER A 240 -4.79 3.00 1.12
C SER A 240 -3.48 3.57 1.65
N HIS A 241 -2.93 4.61 1.03
CA HIS A 241 -1.74 5.30 1.55
C HIS A 241 -2.06 6.05 2.85
N LYS A 242 -3.22 6.75 2.94
CA LYS A 242 -3.68 7.41 4.17
C LYS A 242 -3.87 6.38 5.31
N TYR A 243 -4.39 5.19 5.00
CA TYR A 243 -4.45 4.07 5.95
C TYR A 243 -3.07 3.76 6.54
N LEU A 244 -2.01 3.69 5.71
CA LEU A 244 -0.66 3.41 6.20
C LEU A 244 -0.13 4.52 7.11
N GLN A 245 -0.42 5.80 6.80
CA GLN A 245 -0.05 6.93 7.64
C GLN A 245 -0.67 6.84 9.04
N LEU A 246 -1.97 6.51 9.11
CA LEU A 246 -2.68 6.29 10.37
C LEU A 246 -2.13 5.10 11.14
N LYS A 247 -1.84 3.98 10.45
CA LYS A 247 -1.22 2.81 11.08
C LYS A 247 0.19 3.11 11.60
N GLN A 248 0.98 3.91 10.88
CA GLN A 248 2.30 4.38 11.32
C GLN A 248 2.20 5.23 12.60
N ALA A 249 1.18 6.08 12.71
CA ALA A 249 0.89 6.89 13.90
C ALA A 249 0.20 6.09 15.03
N GLY A 250 0.03 4.77 14.90
CA GLY A 250 -0.48 3.89 15.96
C GLY A 250 -2.00 3.84 16.09
N TYR A 251 -2.75 4.22 15.05
CA TYR A 251 -4.20 4.06 15.02
C TYR A 251 -4.57 2.60 14.71
N ASP A 252 -5.32 1.93 15.59
CA ASP A 252 -5.62 0.50 15.43
C ASP A 252 -6.89 0.24 14.61
N ARG A 253 -7.91 1.06 14.78
CA ARG A 253 -9.23 0.89 14.14
C ARG A 253 -9.34 1.70 12.86
N VAL A 254 -8.62 1.31 11.82
CA VAL A 254 -8.60 2.00 10.52
C VAL A 254 -9.10 1.07 9.43
N LYS A 255 -9.95 1.58 8.55
CA LYS A 255 -10.49 0.88 7.39
C LYS A 255 -10.28 1.70 6.11
N VAL A 256 -10.17 1.00 4.99
CA VAL A 256 -10.22 1.60 3.65
C VAL A 256 -11.55 1.26 3.00
N TYR A 257 -12.25 2.26 2.50
CA TYR A 257 -13.32 2.09 1.54
C TYR A 257 -12.72 2.10 0.13
N ASP A 258 -12.41 0.94 -0.40
CA ASP A 258 -11.70 0.80 -1.67
C ASP A 258 -12.56 1.20 -2.89
N GLY A 259 -13.87 0.98 -2.87
CA GLY A 259 -14.80 1.49 -3.88
C GLY A 259 -14.89 3.01 -3.94
N SER A 260 -14.67 3.68 -2.80
CA SER A 260 -14.51 5.13 -2.67
C SER A 260 -15.65 5.95 -3.28
N ILE A 261 -15.36 7.20 -3.72
CA ILE A 261 -16.38 8.12 -4.20
C ILE A 261 -17.06 7.63 -5.49
N ILE A 262 -16.38 6.85 -6.31
CA ILE A 262 -16.95 6.28 -7.55
C ILE A 262 -18.07 5.31 -7.21
N ASP A 263 -17.84 4.34 -6.31
CA ASP A 263 -18.90 3.41 -5.86
C ASP A 263 -20.02 4.15 -5.12
N TRP A 264 -19.64 5.11 -4.25
CA TRP A 264 -20.61 5.93 -3.51
C TRP A 264 -21.55 6.71 -4.40
N ALA A 265 -21.01 7.37 -5.44
CA ALA A 265 -21.76 8.17 -6.40
C ALA A 265 -22.79 7.33 -7.19
N GLN A 266 -22.37 6.16 -7.63
CA GLN A 266 -23.24 5.24 -8.40
C GLN A 266 -24.45 4.74 -7.59
N ARG A 267 -24.28 4.64 -6.27
CA ARG A 267 -25.38 4.29 -5.35
C ARG A 267 -26.32 5.45 -5.05
N ARG A 268 -26.20 6.57 -5.78
CA ARG A 268 -27.01 7.82 -5.64
C ARG A 268 -26.97 8.40 -4.23
N ASN A 269 -25.86 8.29 -3.54
CA ASN A 269 -25.68 8.74 -2.16
C ASN A 269 -24.94 10.09 -2.05
N LEU A 270 -24.67 10.78 -3.16
CA LEU A 270 -23.99 12.06 -3.14
C LEU A 270 -24.94 13.18 -2.65
N ILE A 271 -24.51 13.94 -1.66
CA ILE A 271 -24.97 15.30 -1.44
C ILE A 271 -24.01 16.20 -2.23
N ARG A 272 -24.60 16.99 -3.14
CA ARG A 272 -23.90 18.06 -3.86
C ARG A 272 -23.74 19.28 -2.96
#